data_d682697d72a1802af2a6408f0940ffa0
#
_entry.id   d682697d72a1802af2a6408f0940ffa0
#
_cell.length_a   1.000
_cell.length_b   1.000
_cell.length_c   1.000
_cell.angle_alpha   90.00
_cell.angle_beta   90.00
_cell.angle_gamma   90.00
#
_symmetry.space_group_name_H-M   'P 1'
#
loop_
_entity.id
_entity.type
_entity.pdbx_description
1 polymer ?
#
loop_
_entity_poly.entity_id
_entity_poly.type
_entity_poly.pdbx_seq_one_letter_code
_entity_poly.pdbx_strand_id
1 'polypeptide(L)'
;ALRIFAYEYAYILAPSDHDAQGIQSGWDIKRILGTVPVEEDGSALFTIPANTPISIQPLDKDGAAIQWMRSWLTGMPGEIVSCVGCHEDQNSIPIPKRTIASAKQARRLETPEGGVRPFTFRLEVQPVLDRNCVSCHNGKNAEPDFRKDQMVTYKRGILTKINKQYDQSYLNLHPYVYRQGPESDIYVLKPAEFHASNSELIRILQAGHHGVEVPEEDMRTLYAWIDLNAP
;
A
#
# COMPACT_ATOMS: atom_id res chain seq x y z
N ALA A 1 -0.51 -8.29 -12.27
CA ALA A 1 -0.30 -6.88 -12.63
C ALA A 1 0.80 -6.25 -11.76
N LEU A 2 1.20 -5.03 -12.12
CA LEU A 2 2.07 -4.20 -11.28
C LEU A 2 1.30 -2.95 -10.84
N ARG A 3 1.38 -2.58 -9.56
CA ARG A 3 0.96 -1.28 -9.04
C ARG A 3 2.18 -0.38 -8.98
N ILE A 4 2.05 0.82 -9.55
CA ILE A 4 3.08 1.85 -9.55
C ILE A 4 2.62 2.97 -8.65
N PHE A 5 3.43 3.34 -7.66
CA PHE A 5 3.14 4.48 -6.81
C PHE A 5 4.35 5.40 -6.67
N ALA A 6 4.09 6.67 -6.47
CA ALA A 6 5.09 7.70 -6.26
C ALA A 6 5.20 8.06 -4.79
N TYR A 7 6.41 8.46 -4.40
CA TYR A 7 6.68 9.07 -3.10
C TYR A 7 6.73 10.57 -3.19
N GLU A 8 6.14 11.22 -2.20
CA GLU A 8 6.35 12.63 -1.93
C GLU A 8 6.89 12.80 -0.53
N TYR A 9 7.84 13.70 -0.36
CA TYR A 9 8.33 14.00 0.97
C TYR A 9 7.22 14.69 1.77
N ALA A 10 7.04 14.23 3.01
CA ALA A 10 6.25 14.96 3.97
C ALA A 10 6.90 16.32 4.22
N TYR A 11 6.08 17.34 4.38
CA TYR A 11 6.48 18.74 4.44
C TYR A 11 7.59 19.03 5.46
N ILE A 12 8.35 20.10 5.19
CA ILE A 12 9.51 20.60 5.94
C ILE A 12 9.31 20.72 7.46
N LEU A 13 8.07 20.77 7.94
CA LEU A 13 7.72 20.83 9.36
C LEU A 13 7.15 19.50 9.89
N ALA A 14 7.09 18.46 9.08
CA ALA A 14 6.77 17.14 9.62
C ALA A 14 7.93 16.72 10.53
N PRO A 15 7.68 16.46 11.80
CA PRO A 15 8.71 15.97 12.67
C PRO A 15 9.30 14.68 12.09
N SER A 16 10.56 14.46 12.33
CA SER A 16 11.30 13.23 11.97
C SER A 16 10.75 11.99 12.70
N ASP A 17 9.46 11.96 12.95
CA ASP A 17 8.76 10.96 13.72
C ASP A 17 8.11 9.97 12.76
N HIS A 18 8.37 8.71 12.97
CA HIS A 18 7.84 7.57 12.20
C HIS A 18 6.31 7.50 12.14
N ASP A 19 5.63 8.29 12.96
CA ASP A 19 4.17 8.37 12.99
C ASP A 19 3.61 9.59 12.22
N ALA A 20 4.39 10.21 11.33
CA ALA A 20 3.95 11.45 10.66
C ALA A 20 2.76 11.23 9.72
N GLN A 21 2.72 10.10 9.02
CA GLN A 21 1.71 9.77 8.02
C GLN A 21 0.82 8.57 8.40
N GLY A 22 0.93 8.09 9.63
CA GLY A 22 0.22 6.91 10.15
C GLY A 22 1.03 6.29 11.27
N ILE A 23 0.44 5.35 12.00
CA ILE A 23 1.14 4.66 13.09
C ILE A 23 2.26 3.81 12.50
N GLN A 24 3.51 4.09 12.89
CA GLN A 24 4.69 3.35 12.44
C GLN A 24 4.81 3.25 10.91
N SER A 25 4.15 4.13 10.17
CA SER A 25 4.39 4.27 8.74
C SER A 25 5.62 5.14 8.49
N GLY A 26 6.17 5.05 7.30
CA GLY A 26 7.21 5.98 6.86
C GLY A 26 6.69 7.42 6.80
N TRP A 27 7.59 8.35 6.57
CA TRP A 27 7.33 9.79 6.46
C TRP A 27 6.92 10.24 5.04
N ASP A 28 6.85 9.31 4.12
CA ASP A 28 6.53 9.58 2.72
C ASP A 28 5.03 9.49 2.47
N ILE A 29 4.53 10.45 1.72
CA ILE A 29 3.17 10.41 1.19
C ILE A 29 3.18 9.58 -0.08
N LYS A 30 2.34 8.55 -0.15
CA LYS A 30 2.24 7.67 -1.31
C LYS A 30 1.04 8.04 -2.18
N ARG A 31 1.27 8.06 -3.49
CA ARG A 31 0.23 8.26 -4.50
C ARG A 31 0.28 7.11 -5.49
N ILE A 32 -0.82 6.41 -5.65
CA ILE A 32 -0.92 5.39 -6.70
C ILE A 32 -1.02 6.11 -8.05
N LEU A 33 -0.01 5.92 -8.90
CA LEU A 33 0.00 6.45 -10.26
C LEU A 33 -0.87 5.63 -11.19
N GLY A 34 -0.97 4.33 -10.93
CA GLY A 34 -1.80 3.41 -11.69
C GLY A 34 -1.29 1.98 -11.63
N THR A 35 -1.91 1.16 -12.45
CA THR A 35 -1.53 -0.24 -12.65
C THR A 35 -1.16 -0.52 -14.09
N VAL A 36 -0.41 -1.60 -14.30
CA VAL A 36 -0.08 -2.12 -15.62
C VAL A 36 -0.10 -3.64 -15.61
N PRO A 37 -0.68 -4.30 -16.62
CA PRO A 37 -0.62 -5.74 -16.72
C PRO A 37 0.80 -6.21 -17.02
N VAL A 38 1.14 -7.41 -16.56
CA VAL A 38 2.36 -8.14 -16.96
C VAL A 38 2.05 -9.10 -18.11
N GLU A 39 3.06 -9.38 -18.93
CA GLU A 39 2.99 -10.39 -19.99
C GLU A 39 3.12 -11.80 -19.37
N GLU A 40 2.86 -12.84 -20.15
CA GLU A 40 2.92 -14.24 -19.69
C GLU A 40 4.30 -14.65 -19.15
N ASP A 41 5.36 -14.01 -19.64
CA ASP A 41 6.73 -14.23 -19.14
C ASP A 41 7.08 -13.38 -17.90
N GLY A 42 6.10 -12.67 -17.34
CA GLY A 42 6.26 -11.79 -16.18
C GLY A 42 6.86 -10.41 -16.50
N SER A 43 7.14 -10.10 -17.76
CA SER A 43 7.70 -8.82 -18.16
C SER A 43 6.63 -7.74 -18.31
N ALA A 44 7.03 -6.48 -18.14
CA ALA A 44 6.20 -5.30 -18.43
C ALA A 44 7.07 -4.15 -18.98
N LEU A 45 6.52 -3.40 -19.92
CA LEU A 45 7.12 -2.16 -20.43
C LEU A 45 6.08 -1.06 -20.39
N PHE A 46 6.39 0.00 -19.65
CA PHE A 46 5.45 1.10 -19.42
C PHE A 46 6.17 2.43 -19.22
N THR A 47 5.43 3.53 -19.36
CA THR A 47 5.93 4.88 -19.15
C THR A 47 5.63 5.36 -17.72
N ILE A 48 6.60 6.07 -17.15
CA ILE A 48 6.50 6.70 -15.84
C ILE A 48 6.79 8.19 -15.94
N PRO A 49 6.34 9.02 -15.01
CA PRO A 49 6.76 10.42 -14.92
C PRO A 49 8.27 10.52 -14.68
N ALA A 50 8.93 11.36 -15.44
CA ALA A 50 10.34 11.65 -15.20
C ALA A 50 10.57 12.43 -13.91
N ASN A 51 11.77 12.31 -13.33
CA ASN A 51 12.18 12.99 -12.09
C ASN A 51 11.24 12.73 -10.89
N THR A 52 10.53 11.62 -10.91
CA THR A 52 9.59 11.24 -9.85
C THR A 52 10.06 9.94 -9.20
N PRO A 53 10.32 9.91 -7.89
CA PRO A 53 10.66 8.68 -7.20
C PRO A 53 9.42 7.77 -7.16
N ILE A 54 9.57 6.57 -7.71
CA ILE A 54 8.49 5.58 -7.77
C ILE A 54 8.92 4.27 -7.15
N SER A 55 7.94 3.50 -6.69
CA SER A 55 8.08 2.09 -6.35
C SER A 55 7.08 1.24 -7.10
N ILE A 56 7.40 -0.04 -7.21
CA ILE A 56 6.65 -1.03 -7.96
C ILE A 56 6.25 -2.17 -7.03
N GLN A 57 4.97 -2.53 -7.04
CA GLN A 57 4.45 -3.68 -6.32
C GLN A 57 3.87 -4.69 -7.32
N PRO A 58 4.42 -5.91 -7.42
CA PRO A 58 3.74 -6.99 -8.11
C PRO A 58 2.48 -7.37 -7.35
N LEU A 59 1.38 -7.49 -8.08
CA LEU A 59 0.06 -7.84 -7.57
C LEU A 59 -0.33 -9.25 -8.01
N ASP A 60 -1.03 -9.95 -7.14
CA ASP A 60 -1.72 -11.19 -7.48
C ASP A 60 -2.98 -10.93 -8.35
N LYS A 61 -3.75 -11.99 -8.59
CA LYS A 61 -4.99 -11.92 -9.39
C LYS A 61 -6.10 -11.09 -8.72
N ASP A 62 -6.09 -10.98 -7.40
CA ASP A 62 -7.10 -10.28 -6.60
C ASP A 62 -6.70 -8.81 -6.34
N GLY A 63 -5.48 -8.43 -6.69
CA GLY A 63 -4.95 -7.07 -6.54
C GLY A 63 -4.18 -6.83 -5.24
N ALA A 64 -3.90 -7.88 -4.45
CA ALA A 64 -3.04 -7.80 -3.29
C ALA A 64 -1.56 -7.86 -3.70
N ALA A 65 -0.70 -7.14 -2.99
CA ALA A 65 0.73 -7.13 -3.28
C ALA A 65 1.39 -8.45 -2.83
N ILE A 66 2.24 -8.97 -3.72
CA ILE A 66 3.06 -10.15 -3.44
C ILE A 66 4.38 -9.74 -2.79
N GLN A 67 4.90 -8.57 -3.16
CA GLN A 67 6.19 -8.09 -2.70
C GLN A 67 6.22 -6.56 -2.62
N TRP A 68 7.13 -6.04 -1.80
CA TRP A 68 7.41 -4.63 -1.66
C TRP A 68 8.77 -4.28 -2.25
N MET A 69 8.78 -3.24 -3.07
CA MET A 69 9.99 -2.51 -3.35
C MET A 69 10.21 -1.51 -2.21
N ARG A 70 11.20 -1.76 -1.36
CA ARG A 70 11.48 -0.97 -0.14
C ARG A 70 12.34 0.26 -0.38
N SER A 71 12.73 0.46 -1.61
CA SER A 71 13.40 1.64 -2.10
C SER A 71 12.59 2.24 -3.25
N TRP A 72 13.16 3.18 -3.93
CA TRP A 72 12.57 3.81 -5.10
C TRP A 72 13.57 3.87 -6.24
N LEU A 73 13.06 4.04 -7.43
CA LEU A 73 13.83 4.40 -8.62
C LEU A 73 13.31 5.75 -9.17
N THR A 74 14.17 6.47 -9.85
CA THR A 74 13.82 7.70 -10.56
C THR A 74 14.42 7.64 -11.95
N GLY A 75 13.57 7.84 -12.97
CA GLY A 75 14.01 7.95 -14.36
C GLY A 75 14.17 9.40 -14.77
N MET A 76 15.18 9.70 -15.59
CA MET A 76 15.35 11.00 -16.22
C MET A 76 14.44 11.16 -17.45
N PRO A 77 14.21 12.38 -17.95
CA PRO A 77 13.46 12.59 -19.19
C PRO A 77 14.09 11.81 -20.36
N GLY A 78 13.30 10.94 -20.99
CA GLY A 78 13.74 10.12 -22.13
C GLY A 78 14.61 8.91 -21.78
N GLU A 79 14.87 8.67 -20.51
CA GLU A 79 15.64 7.53 -20.06
C GLU A 79 14.82 6.23 -20.13
N ILE A 80 15.49 5.13 -20.45
CA ILE A 80 14.95 3.78 -20.33
C ILE A 80 15.62 3.11 -19.13
N VAL A 81 14.85 2.88 -18.09
CA VAL A 81 15.30 2.15 -16.91
C VAL A 81 14.81 0.71 -17.00
N SER A 82 15.67 -0.25 -16.73
CA SER A 82 15.29 -1.67 -16.71
C SER A 82 15.67 -2.32 -15.39
N CYS A 83 14.81 -3.21 -14.93
CA CYS A 83 15.01 -4.02 -13.74
C CYS A 83 14.80 -5.48 -14.10
N VAL A 84 15.51 -6.38 -13.44
CA VAL A 84 15.34 -7.82 -13.61
C VAL A 84 15.17 -8.46 -12.24
N GLY A 85 14.06 -9.16 -12.06
CA GLY A 85 13.68 -9.77 -10.77
C GLY A 85 13.20 -8.78 -9.73
N CYS A 86 12.55 -9.31 -8.71
CA CYS A 86 12.22 -8.63 -7.46
C CYS A 86 12.86 -9.43 -6.34
N HIS A 87 13.86 -8.86 -5.66
CA HIS A 87 14.60 -9.54 -4.59
C HIS A 87 15.38 -10.78 -5.04
N GLU A 88 16.17 -10.62 -6.09
CA GLU A 88 17.18 -11.59 -6.44
C GLU A 88 18.20 -11.73 -5.30
N ASP A 89 18.72 -12.94 -5.12
CA ASP A 89 19.83 -13.18 -4.21
C ASP A 89 21.03 -12.31 -4.63
N GLN A 90 21.73 -11.74 -3.67
CA GLN A 90 22.90 -10.89 -3.92
C GLN A 90 23.99 -11.58 -4.75
N ASN A 91 24.01 -12.91 -4.76
CA ASN A 91 24.98 -13.73 -5.48
C ASN A 91 24.44 -14.29 -6.80
N SER A 92 23.22 -13.95 -7.19
CA SER A 92 22.61 -14.40 -8.44
C SER A 92 22.49 -13.26 -9.44
N ILE A 93 22.82 -13.56 -10.68
CA ILE A 93 22.65 -12.64 -11.80
C ILE A 93 21.58 -13.24 -12.71
N PRO A 94 20.44 -12.56 -12.93
CA PRO A 94 19.44 -13.04 -13.88
C PRO A 94 20.04 -13.18 -15.27
N ILE A 95 19.72 -14.27 -15.95
CA ILE A 95 20.18 -14.49 -17.31
C ILE A 95 19.48 -13.49 -18.24
N PRO A 96 20.21 -12.64 -18.97
CA PRO A 96 19.63 -11.72 -19.94
C PRO A 96 18.86 -12.49 -21.00
N LYS A 97 17.57 -12.17 -21.17
CA LYS A 97 16.72 -12.75 -22.22
C LYS A 97 15.88 -11.66 -22.88
N ARG A 98 15.55 -11.86 -24.13
CA ARG A 98 14.58 -11.02 -24.82
C ARG A 98 13.21 -11.31 -24.22
N THR A 99 12.53 -10.30 -23.70
CA THR A 99 11.21 -10.43 -23.06
C THR A 99 10.09 -10.11 -24.06
N ILE A 100 8.89 -10.61 -23.77
CA ILE A 100 7.70 -10.31 -24.59
C ILE A 100 7.44 -8.80 -24.60
N ALA A 101 7.52 -8.15 -23.44
CA ALA A 101 7.30 -6.72 -23.30
C ALA A 101 8.30 -5.88 -24.11
N SER A 102 9.57 -6.30 -24.21
CA SER A 102 10.60 -5.59 -24.97
C SER A 102 10.32 -5.49 -26.47
N ALA A 103 9.46 -6.34 -27.01
CA ALA A 103 9.03 -6.33 -28.40
C ALA A 103 7.75 -5.53 -28.65
N LYS A 104 7.16 -4.95 -27.61
CA LYS A 104 5.90 -4.19 -27.67
C LYS A 104 6.13 -2.70 -27.43
N GLN A 105 5.12 -1.91 -27.73
CA GLN A 105 5.10 -0.49 -27.38
C GLN A 105 4.87 -0.35 -25.87
N ALA A 106 5.54 0.64 -25.25
CA ALA A 106 5.36 0.92 -23.82
C ALA A 106 3.89 1.30 -23.52
N ARG A 107 3.33 0.66 -22.51
CA ARG A 107 1.97 0.93 -22.05
C ARG A 107 1.90 2.20 -21.23
N ARG A 108 0.76 2.85 -21.22
CA ARG A 108 0.43 3.85 -20.20
C ARG A 108 -0.12 3.16 -18.97
N LEU A 109 0.07 3.75 -17.80
CA LEU A 109 -0.54 3.28 -16.56
C LEU A 109 -2.06 3.48 -16.63
N GLU A 110 -2.80 2.51 -16.15
CA GLU A 110 -4.22 2.63 -15.87
C GLU A 110 -4.38 3.37 -14.54
N THR A 111 -4.77 4.65 -14.63
CA THR A 111 -4.92 5.52 -13.45
C THR A 111 -6.08 5.09 -12.57
N PRO A 112 -5.98 5.24 -11.22
CA PRO A 112 -7.09 4.95 -10.33
C PRO A 112 -8.32 5.80 -10.64
N GLU A 113 -9.49 5.29 -10.31
CA GLU A 113 -10.71 6.07 -10.30
C GLU A 113 -10.56 7.27 -9.33
N GLY A 114 -11.02 8.44 -9.74
CA GLY A 114 -10.80 9.70 -9.01
C GLY A 114 -9.42 10.32 -9.17
N GLY A 115 -8.55 9.74 -10.03
CA GLY A 115 -7.24 10.30 -10.40
C GLY A 115 -6.13 10.02 -9.39
N VAL A 116 -4.95 10.56 -9.70
CA VAL A 116 -3.75 10.42 -8.86
C VAL A 116 -3.81 11.42 -7.70
N ARG A 117 -3.91 10.91 -6.48
CA ARG A 117 -3.97 11.70 -5.25
C ARG A 117 -3.26 10.96 -4.10
N PRO A 118 -2.91 11.66 -3.00
CA PRO A 118 -2.42 11.00 -1.80
C PRO A 118 -3.40 9.93 -1.31
N PHE A 119 -2.89 8.73 -1.05
CA PHE A 119 -3.69 7.65 -0.50
C PHE A 119 -3.78 7.84 1.01
N THR A 120 -4.97 8.03 1.54
CA THR A 120 -5.19 8.25 2.97
C THR A 120 -6.34 7.41 3.50
N PHE A 121 -6.27 7.02 4.77
CA PHE A 121 -7.34 6.27 5.42
C PHE A 121 -8.70 6.96 5.29
N ARG A 122 -8.77 8.27 5.56
CA ARG A 122 -10.03 9.02 5.56
C ARG A 122 -10.71 9.09 4.20
N LEU A 123 -9.93 9.19 3.12
CA LEU A 123 -10.49 9.33 1.77
C LEU A 123 -10.80 7.98 1.12
N GLU A 124 -10.01 6.96 1.43
CA GLU A 124 -10.11 5.69 0.72
C GLU A 124 -10.74 4.59 1.58
N VAL A 125 -10.29 4.43 2.83
CA VAL A 125 -10.68 3.29 3.68
C VAL A 125 -11.95 3.58 4.49
N GLN A 126 -12.06 4.78 5.06
CA GLN A 126 -13.24 5.11 5.87
C GLN A 126 -14.56 4.94 5.09
N PRO A 127 -14.68 5.35 3.82
CA PRO A 127 -15.88 5.08 3.04
C PRO A 127 -16.20 3.59 2.87
N VAL A 128 -15.18 2.73 2.80
CA VAL A 128 -15.36 1.26 2.77
C VAL A 128 -15.96 0.77 4.09
N LEU A 129 -15.41 1.24 5.22
CA LEU A 129 -15.93 0.91 6.54
C LEU A 129 -17.38 1.41 6.72
N ASP A 130 -17.67 2.63 6.27
CA ASP A 130 -19.03 3.22 6.37
C ASP A 130 -20.06 2.38 5.62
N ARG A 131 -19.71 1.84 4.45
CA ARG A 131 -20.62 1.01 3.64
C ARG A 131 -20.81 -0.40 4.18
N ASN A 132 -19.73 -1.03 4.62
CA ASN A 132 -19.72 -2.48 4.85
C ASN A 132 -19.68 -2.89 6.34
N CYS A 133 -19.21 -2.02 7.25
CA CYS A 133 -18.85 -2.43 8.62
C CYS A 133 -19.64 -1.66 9.69
N VAL A 134 -19.87 -0.36 9.51
CA VAL A 134 -20.44 0.53 10.54
C VAL A 134 -21.86 0.15 10.96
N SER A 135 -22.63 -0.53 10.11
CA SER A 135 -23.97 -1.02 10.47
C SER A 135 -23.94 -1.91 11.74
N CYS A 136 -22.89 -2.70 11.90
CA CYS A 136 -22.65 -3.53 13.07
C CYS A 136 -21.63 -2.90 14.03
N HIS A 137 -20.51 -2.44 13.51
CA HIS A 137 -19.37 -1.89 14.27
C HIS A 137 -19.55 -0.39 14.57
N ASN A 138 -20.51 -0.07 15.44
CA ASN A 138 -20.95 1.29 15.76
C ASN A 138 -20.84 1.65 17.24
N GLY A 139 -20.03 0.92 18.00
CA GLY A 139 -19.81 1.12 19.43
C GLY A 139 -21.02 0.77 20.33
N LYS A 140 -22.08 0.18 19.76
CA LYS A 140 -23.27 -0.29 20.49
C LYS A 140 -23.57 -1.76 20.19
N ASN A 141 -23.54 -2.14 18.91
CA ASN A 141 -23.92 -3.49 18.47
C ASN A 141 -22.74 -4.44 18.50
N ALA A 142 -21.58 -3.99 18.06
CA ALA A 142 -20.34 -4.77 18.07
C ALA A 142 -19.12 -3.86 18.24
N GLU A 143 -18.08 -4.40 18.85
CA GLU A 143 -16.74 -3.84 18.89
C GLU A 143 -15.87 -4.51 17.81
N PRO A 144 -14.85 -3.82 17.28
CA PRO A 144 -14.50 -2.41 17.54
C PRO A 144 -15.42 -1.41 16.83
N ASP A 145 -15.47 -0.16 17.31
CA ASP A 145 -16.22 0.92 16.68
C ASP A 145 -15.47 1.49 15.46
N PHE A 146 -16.11 1.49 14.29
CA PHE A 146 -15.52 1.98 13.03
C PHE A 146 -16.16 3.27 12.50
N ARG A 147 -16.96 3.96 13.31
CA ARG A 147 -17.56 5.23 12.92
C ARG A 147 -16.48 6.29 12.70
N LYS A 148 -16.70 7.13 11.69
CA LYS A 148 -15.85 8.29 11.38
C LYS A 148 -15.95 9.42 12.42
N ASP A 149 -15.05 10.38 12.31
CA ASP A 149 -15.05 11.65 13.07
C ASP A 149 -14.94 11.50 14.59
N GLN A 150 -14.42 10.38 15.07
CA GLN A 150 -14.08 10.19 16.48
C GLN A 150 -12.57 10.32 16.64
N MET A 151 -12.10 11.56 16.84
CA MET A 151 -10.66 11.84 16.97
C MET A 151 -10.15 11.48 18.37
N VAL A 152 -9.06 10.72 18.38
CA VAL A 152 -8.39 10.29 19.62
C VAL A 152 -6.94 10.71 19.60
N THR A 153 -6.46 11.20 20.75
CA THR A 153 -5.06 11.52 20.91
C THR A 153 -4.25 10.23 21.15
N TYR A 154 -3.44 9.88 20.18
CA TYR A 154 -2.52 8.75 20.28
C TYR A 154 -1.21 9.20 20.94
N LYS A 155 -0.86 8.54 22.03
CA LYS A 155 0.39 8.77 22.77
C LYS A 155 1.29 7.57 22.58
N ARG A 156 2.38 7.74 21.84
CA ARG A 156 3.40 6.71 21.72
C ARG A 156 4.61 7.06 22.59
N GLY A 157 4.85 6.23 23.63
CA GLY A 157 6.08 6.18 24.38
C GLY A 157 6.54 7.49 25.04
N ILE A 158 7.64 7.40 25.77
CA ILE A 158 8.21 8.49 26.58
C ILE A 158 8.96 9.52 25.72
N LEU A 159 9.28 9.20 24.48
CA LEU A 159 10.19 10.01 23.65
C LEU A 159 9.50 10.99 22.69
N THR A 160 8.20 10.86 22.46
CA THR A 160 7.49 11.75 21.54
C THR A 160 6.63 12.74 22.31
N LYS A 161 7.05 14.01 22.29
CA LYS A 161 6.27 15.14 22.85
C LYS A 161 5.08 15.54 21.95
N ILE A 162 4.85 14.83 20.86
CA ILE A 162 3.85 15.20 19.87
C ILE A 162 2.62 14.31 20.08
N ASN A 163 1.55 14.92 20.54
CA ASN A 163 0.23 14.29 20.58
C ASN A 163 -0.35 14.31 19.17
N LYS A 164 -0.46 13.16 18.54
CA LYS A 164 -1.11 13.02 17.23
C LYS A 164 -2.55 12.61 17.42
N GLN A 165 -3.40 13.16 16.58
CA GLN A 165 -4.81 12.79 16.53
C GLN A 165 -5.07 11.90 15.35
N TYR A 166 -5.67 10.75 15.63
CA TYR A 166 -6.14 9.80 14.63
C TYR A 166 -7.62 9.55 14.78
N ASP A 167 -8.26 9.11 13.71
CA ASP A 167 -9.62 8.58 13.83
C ASP A 167 -9.60 7.31 14.69
N GLN A 168 -10.59 7.17 15.56
CA GLN A 168 -10.72 5.95 16.38
C GLN A 168 -10.87 4.71 15.51
N SER A 169 -11.60 4.82 14.39
CA SER A 169 -11.75 3.74 13.41
C SER A 169 -10.42 3.28 12.82
N TYR A 170 -9.50 4.23 12.54
CA TYR A 170 -8.15 3.93 12.08
C TYR A 170 -7.36 3.13 13.13
N LEU A 171 -7.40 3.59 14.40
CA LEU A 171 -6.73 2.91 15.51
C LEU A 171 -7.32 1.53 15.75
N ASN A 172 -8.64 1.40 15.67
CA ASN A 172 -9.36 0.16 15.90
C ASN A 172 -9.14 -0.88 14.80
N LEU A 173 -8.86 -0.44 13.56
CA LEU A 173 -8.59 -1.35 12.44
C LEU A 173 -7.14 -1.86 12.43
N HIS A 174 -6.21 -1.09 12.96
CA HIS A 174 -4.76 -1.37 12.93
C HIS A 174 -4.35 -2.73 13.53
N PRO A 175 -4.92 -3.22 14.64
CA PRO A 175 -4.56 -4.52 15.21
C PRO A 175 -4.79 -5.70 14.28
N TYR A 176 -5.67 -5.55 13.28
CA TYR A 176 -6.01 -6.60 12.30
C TYR A 176 -5.14 -6.54 11.03
N VAL A 177 -4.16 -5.63 11.00
CA VAL A 177 -3.30 -5.40 9.83
C VAL A 177 -1.90 -5.93 10.12
N TYR A 178 -1.44 -6.85 9.27
CA TYR A 178 -0.08 -7.37 9.33
C TYR A 178 0.81 -6.64 8.35
N ARG A 179 1.55 -5.69 8.86
CA ARG A 179 2.43 -4.82 8.08
C ARG A 179 3.80 -4.67 8.70
N GLN A 180 4.74 -4.20 7.91
CA GLN A 180 6.10 -3.95 8.36
C GLN A 180 6.15 -2.70 9.26
N GLY A 181 6.76 -2.85 10.43
CA GLY A 181 7.12 -1.72 11.28
C GLY A 181 8.46 -1.08 10.86
N PRO A 182 8.81 0.09 11.40
CA PRO A 182 10.04 0.79 11.05
C PRO A 182 11.31 0.00 11.42
N GLU A 183 11.25 -0.86 12.41
CA GLU A 183 12.39 -1.65 12.89
C GLU A 183 12.58 -2.99 12.17
N SER A 184 11.71 -3.35 11.23
CA SER A 184 11.73 -4.65 10.56
C SER A 184 12.54 -4.69 9.27
N ASP A 185 13.47 -3.78 9.08
CA ASP A 185 14.06 -3.46 7.78
C ASP A 185 15.43 -4.02 7.50
N ILE A 186 15.93 -4.91 8.31
CA ILE A 186 17.33 -5.35 8.23
C ILE A 186 17.59 -6.52 7.27
N TYR A 187 16.56 -7.13 6.71
CA TYR A 187 16.69 -8.26 5.80
C TYR A 187 15.75 -8.19 4.60
N VAL A 188 16.03 -9.00 3.60
CA VAL A 188 15.18 -9.13 2.42
C VAL A 188 13.89 -9.87 2.80
N LEU A 189 12.76 -9.26 2.55
CA LEU A 189 11.45 -9.85 2.79
C LEU A 189 11.19 -10.99 1.80
N LYS A 190 10.63 -12.08 2.28
CA LYS A 190 10.12 -13.14 1.41
C LYS A 190 8.82 -12.68 0.74
N PRO A 191 8.52 -13.16 -0.48
CA PRO A 191 7.22 -12.89 -1.10
C PRO A 191 6.06 -13.25 -0.16
N ALA A 192 5.07 -12.38 -0.07
CA ALA A 192 3.89 -12.50 0.79
C ALA A 192 4.19 -12.64 2.30
N GLU A 193 5.36 -12.24 2.78
CA GLU A 193 5.72 -12.32 4.21
C GLU A 193 4.94 -11.32 5.05
N PHE A 194 4.80 -10.09 4.57
CA PHE A 194 3.88 -9.07 5.10
C PHE A 194 2.86 -8.79 4.01
N HIS A 195 1.92 -7.99 4.18
CA HIS A 195 0.95 -7.53 3.19
C HIS A 195 -0.49 -7.92 3.51
N ALA A 196 -1.39 -7.45 2.67
CA ALA A 196 -2.81 -7.65 2.80
C ALA A 196 -3.19 -9.13 2.97
N SER A 197 -2.62 -10.01 2.14
CA SER A 197 -2.93 -11.45 2.15
C SER A 197 -2.65 -12.15 3.48
N ASN A 198 -1.75 -11.61 4.31
CA ASN A 198 -1.41 -12.14 5.63
C ASN A 198 -2.13 -11.41 6.78
N SER A 199 -2.86 -10.36 6.48
CA SER A 199 -3.58 -9.58 7.48
C SER A 199 -4.84 -10.30 7.95
N GLU A 200 -5.08 -10.28 9.25
CA GLU A 200 -6.24 -10.89 9.87
C GLU A 200 -7.54 -10.31 9.31
N LEU A 201 -7.60 -8.99 9.09
CA LEU A 201 -8.72 -8.31 8.46
C LEU A 201 -9.14 -9.01 7.17
N ILE A 202 -8.20 -9.24 6.28
CA ILE A 202 -8.49 -9.85 4.97
C ILE A 202 -8.94 -11.30 5.12
N ARG A 203 -8.30 -12.07 6.00
CA ARG A 203 -8.69 -13.46 6.27
C ARG A 203 -10.09 -13.57 6.84
N ILE A 204 -10.47 -12.67 7.77
CA ILE A 204 -11.82 -12.62 8.35
C ILE A 204 -12.85 -12.33 7.26
N LEU A 205 -12.62 -11.35 6.40
CA LEU A 205 -13.55 -10.97 5.34
C LEU A 205 -13.69 -12.10 4.29
N GLN A 206 -12.59 -12.71 3.88
CA GLN A 206 -12.60 -13.83 2.92
C GLN A 206 -13.26 -15.09 3.47
N ALA A 207 -13.19 -15.31 4.78
CA ALA A 207 -13.86 -16.44 5.43
C ALA A 207 -15.38 -16.25 5.60
N GLY A 208 -15.91 -15.08 5.29
CA GLY A 208 -17.35 -14.79 5.42
C GLY A 208 -17.73 -14.27 6.81
N HIS A 209 -17.31 -13.06 7.14
CA HIS A 209 -17.57 -12.39 8.41
C HIS A 209 -19.07 -12.06 8.58
N HIS A 210 -19.78 -12.85 9.39
CA HIS A 210 -21.22 -12.68 9.70
C HIS A 210 -22.13 -12.49 8.48
N GLY A 211 -21.75 -13.06 7.33
CA GLY A 211 -22.52 -12.94 6.09
C GLY A 211 -22.33 -11.60 5.35
N VAL A 212 -21.36 -10.80 5.76
CA VAL A 212 -21.00 -9.56 5.03
C VAL A 212 -20.23 -9.95 3.78
N GLU A 213 -20.72 -9.51 2.63
CA GLU A 213 -20.04 -9.60 1.34
C GLU A 213 -19.49 -8.22 0.98
N VAL A 214 -18.17 -8.07 1.06
CA VAL A 214 -17.49 -6.84 0.69
C VAL A 214 -17.27 -6.83 -0.83
N PRO A 215 -17.73 -5.80 -1.55
CA PRO A 215 -17.50 -5.68 -3.00
C PRO A 215 -16.01 -5.78 -3.37
N GLU A 216 -15.71 -6.32 -4.54
CA GLU A 216 -14.33 -6.51 -5.01
C GLU A 216 -13.51 -5.21 -5.02
N GLU A 217 -14.15 -4.10 -5.42
CA GLU A 217 -13.52 -2.77 -5.41
C GLU A 217 -13.14 -2.32 -4.00
N ASP A 218 -14.03 -2.52 -3.02
CA ASP A 218 -13.78 -2.21 -1.63
C ASP A 218 -12.66 -3.11 -1.04
N MET A 219 -12.64 -4.40 -1.41
CA MET A 219 -11.54 -5.30 -1.04
C MET A 219 -10.20 -4.84 -1.63
N ARG A 220 -10.17 -4.42 -2.89
CA ARG A 220 -8.96 -3.87 -3.52
C ARG A 220 -8.46 -2.59 -2.83
N THR A 221 -9.38 -1.77 -2.34
CA THR A 221 -9.04 -0.58 -1.54
C THR A 221 -8.37 -0.96 -0.22
N LEU A 222 -8.92 -1.96 0.48
CA LEU A 222 -8.32 -2.47 1.72
C LEU A 222 -6.94 -3.11 1.45
N TYR A 223 -6.80 -3.89 0.37
CA TYR A 223 -5.49 -4.42 -0.04
C TYR A 223 -4.49 -3.29 -0.27
N ALA A 224 -4.88 -2.28 -1.07
CA ALA A 224 -3.99 -1.15 -1.37
C ALA A 224 -3.56 -0.40 -0.11
N TRP A 225 -4.48 -0.16 0.83
CA TRP A 225 -4.16 0.49 2.09
C TRP A 225 -3.11 -0.27 2.89
N ILE A 226 -3.32 -1.57 3.09
CA ILE A 226 -2.39 -2.41 3.85
C ILE A 226 -1.04 -2.49 3.14
N ASP A 227 -1.06 -2.72 1.82
CA ASP A 227 0.14 -2.85 0.98
C ASP A 227 0.94 -1.55 0.85
N LEU A 228 0.32 -0.41 1.07
CA LEU A 228 0.99 0.89 1.19
C LEU A 228 1.49 1.19 2.62
N ASN A 229 1.46 0.20 3.50
CA ASN A 229 1.86 0.27 4.91
C ASN A 229 0.87 1.01 5.79
N ALA A 230 -0.40 0.96 5.47
CA ALA A 230 -1.54 1.49 6.23
C ALA A 230 -1.38 2.98 6.63
N PRO A 231 -1.17 3.88 5.65
CA PRO A 231 -1.04 5.31 5.89
C PRO A 231 -2.33 5.97 6.36
#